data_d2a37583d07b2772e506115af15ef77f
#
_entry.id   d2a37583d07b2772e506115af15ef77f
#
_cell.length_a   1.000
_cell.length_b   1.000
_cell.length_c   1.000
_cell.angle_alpha   90.00
_cell.angle_beta   90.00
_cell.angle_gamma   90.00
#
_symmetry.space_group_name_H-M   'P 1'
#
loop_
_entity.id
_entity.type
_entity.pdbx_description
1 polymer ?
#
loop_
_entity_poly.entity_id
_entity_poly.type
_entity_poly.pdbx_seq_one_letter_code
_entity_poly.pdbx_strand_id
1 'polypeptide(L)'
;MNQGMESSKNNIEEMGLKFGPITLMPDIEKRHLFTLFFGAFFGIASMALVNVFGPLVFNILEIPQNETGALAGKLTAMQEIVVVCVIGLFGALSDKVGRRIVYSMGFVLLGIGYFLYPLAGDSTELIIFRVFIALGCACNTVMLPTTANDYVHESTRGKLIATTSIMNGLGLVLIIGSFRQLPEYFVNQGYDSALSGQYTIWCAAVMVLIVSTILFTNLKKGAPAQVTKKGSYFSTLAIAFKEARNPRIALAYTAGVVSRGDLSVVSTFFSLWLFNEAISMDMSRAEAFKLSTGFYVMVQAFAIPGAVLINFFIDKVD
;
A
#
# COMPACT_ATOMS: atom_id res chain seq x y z
N MET A 1 33.60 -18.17 -36.84
CA MET A 1 32.61 -17.10 -36.72
C MET A 1 31.33 -17.49 -35.94
N ASN A 2 30.89 -18.77 -35.97
CA ASN A 2 29.70 -19.25 -35.25
C ASN A 2 29.87 -19.38 -33.73
N GLN A 3 31.05 -19.73 -33.21
CA GLN A 3 31.27 -19.88 -31.75
C GLN A 3 31.22 -18.56 -30.99
N GLY A 4 31.59 -17.46 -31.60
CA GLY A 4 31.48 -16.13 -30.98
C GLY A 4 30.03 -15.59 -30.90
N MET A 5 29.18 -16.00 -31.81
CA MET A 5 27.74 -15.66 -31.81
C MET A 5 26.95 -16.49 -30.82
N GLU A 6 27.27 -17.77 -30.62
CA GLU A 6 26.65 -18.62 -29.58
C GLU A 6 27.08 -18.20 -28.17
N SER A 7 28.36 -17.88 -27.97
CA SER A 7 28.82 -17.37 -26.67
C SER A 7 28.19 -16.01 -26.33
N SER A 8 27.99 -15.13 -27.32
CA SER A 8 27.28 -13.85 -27.13
C SER A 8 25.79 -14.02 -26.88
N LYS A 9 25.11 -14.99 -27.51
CA LYS A 9 23.70 -15.31 -27.24
C LYS A 9 23.52 -15.93 -25.85
N ASN A 10 24.38 -16.85 -25.46
CA ASN A 10 24.33 -17.44 -24.11
C ASN A 10 24.59 -16.41 -23.02
N ASN A 11 25.52 -15.47 -23.22
CA ASN A 11 25.74 -14.32 -22.30
C ASN A 11 24.57 -13.33 -22.26
N ILE A 12 23.78 -13.19 -23.33
CA ILE A 12 22.60 -12.34 -23.37
C ILE A 12 21.40 -13.03 -22.69
N GLU A 13 21.28 -14.36 -22.83
CA GLU A 13 20.27 -15.15 -22.13
C GLU A 13 20.54 -15.25 -20.62
N GLU A 14 21.81 -15.30 -20.19
CA GLU A 14 22.21 -15.21 -18.76
C GLU A 14 22.02 -13.80 -18.17
N MET A 15 22.09 -12.73 -18.96
CA MET A 15 21.98 -11.34 -18.46
C MET A 15 20.55 -10.82 -18.33
N GLY A 16 19.52 -11.57 -18.67
CA GLY A 16 18.11 -11.14 -18.57
C GLY A 16 17.76 -9.93 -19.47
N LEU A 17 16.45 -9.63 -19.58
CA LEU A 17 15.94 -8.54 -20.39
C LEU A 17 16.29 -7.17 -19.76
N LYS A 18 16.86 -6.25 -20.53
CA LYS A 18 17.05 -4.85 -20.11
C LYS A 18 15.79 -4.02 -20.45
N PHE A 19 15.32 -3.25 -19.46
CA PHE A 19 14.27 -2.26 -19.62
C PHE A 19 14.77 -0.91 -19.09
N GLY A 20 15.24 -0.06 -19.99
CA GLY A 20 15.92 1.18 -19.62
C GLY A 20 17.12 0.91 -18.70
N PRO A 21 17.17 1.53 -17.52
CA PRO A 21 18.26 1.34 -16.57
C PRO A 21 18.13 0.07 -15.71
N ILE A 22 17.07 -0.74 -15.88
CA ILE A 22 16.73 -1.90 -15.07
C ILE A 22 17.08 -3.17 -15.84
N THR A 23 17.77 -4.11 -15.20
CA THR A 23 18.07 -5.45 -15.70
C THR A 23 17.18 -6.45 -14.98
N LEU A 24 16.30 -7.12 -15.73
CA LEU A 24 15.37 -8.11 -15.20
C LEU A 24 16.06 -9.46 -15.01
N MET A 25 15.56 -10.27 -14.10
CA MET A 25 15.95 -11.69 -14.00
C MET A 25 15.51 -12.45 -15.27
N PRO A 26 16.22 -13.52 -15.69
CA PRO A 26 15.99 -14.21 -16.96
C PRO A 26 14.54 -14.64 -17.20
N ASP A 27 13.85 -15.05 -16.15
CA ASP A 27 12.46 -15.54 -16.24
C ASP A 27 11.39 -14.43 -16.13
N ILE A 28 11.78 -13.16 -16.11
CA ILE A 28 10.87 -12.03 -15.92
C ILE A 28 10.64 -11.32 -17.25
N GLU A 29 9.37 -11.32 -17.67
CA GLU A 29 8.93 -10.60 -18.86
C GLU A 29 8.57 -9.14 -18.54
N LYS A 30 8.55 -8.28 -19.55
CA LYS A 30 8.13 -6.88 -19.43
C LYS A 30 6.73 -6.74 -18.83
N ARG A 31 5.79 -7.65 -19.17
CA ARG A 31 4.42 -7.63 -18.60
C ARG A 31 4.44 -7.78 -17.09
N HIS A 32 5.31 -8.62 -16.53
CA HIS A 32 5.43 -8.80 -15.08
C HIS A 32 5.91 -7.52 -14.41
N LEU A 33 6.87 -6.81 -15.03
CA LEU A 33 7.37 -5.53 -14.55
C LEU A 33 6.29 -4.43 -14.59
N PHE A 34 5.58 -4.30 -15.70
CA PHE A 34 4.47 -3.33 -15.79
C PHE A 34 3.36 -3.64 -14.78
N THR A 35 3.08 -4.92 -14.54
CA THR A 35 2.10 -5.33 -13.53
C THR A 35 2.58 -5.01 -12.12
N LEU A 36 3.89 -5.11 -11.85
CA LEU A 36 4.47 -4.67 -10.58
C LEU A 36 4.32 -3.15 -10.39
N PHE A 37 4.59 -2.35 -11.42
CA PHE A 37 4.37 -0.90 -11.38
C PHE A 37 2.89 -0.54 -11.19
N PHE A 38 1.99 -1.27 -11.85
CA PHE A 38 0.57 -1.14 -11.64
C PHE A 38 0.17 -1.47 -10.19
N GLY A 39 0.70 -2.57 -9.63
CA GLY A 39 0.51 -2.93 -8.24
C GLY A 39 1.07 -1.88 -7.27
N ALA A 40 2.22 -1.27 -7.58
CA ALA A 40 2.77 -0.17 -6.81
C ALA A 40 1.87 1.07 -6.86
N PHE A 41 1.40 1.45 -8.06
CA PHE A 41 0.53 2.60 -8.25
C PHE A 41 -0.75 2.53 -7.41
N PHE A 42 -1.39 1.36 -7.36
CA PHE A 42 -2.62 1.16 -6.57
C PHE A 42 -2.36 0.77 -5.11
N GLY A 43 -1.21 0.20 -4.79
CA GLY A 43 -0.93 -0.44 -3.50
C GLY A 43 -1.04 0.51 -2.31
N ILE A 44 -0.16 1.50 -2.23
CA ILE A 44 -0.15 2.45 -1.10
C ILE A 44 -1.42 3.29 -1.06
N ALA A 45 -1.92 3.73 -2.22
CA ALA A 45 -3.16 4.48 -2.30
C ALA A 45 -4.33 3.70 -1.70
N SER A 46 -4.49 2.42 -2.08
CA SER A 46 -5.53 1.55 -1.55
C SER A 46 -5.42 1.35 -0.04
N MET A 47 -4.20 1.27 0.51
CA MET A 47 -4.02 1.16 1.96
C MET A 47 -4.32 2.48 2.69
N ALA A 48 -4.03 3.62 2.08
CA ALA A 48 -4.26 4.93 2.67
C ALA A 48 -5.75 5.35 2.65
N LEU A 49 -6.51 4.92 1.63
CA LEU A 49 -7.93 5.26 1.47
C LEU A 49 -8.77 4.95 2.71
N VAL A 50 -8.46 3.88 3.44
CA VAL A 50 -9.23 3.52 4.64
C VAL A 50 -9.14 4.59 5.73
N ASN A 51 -8.01 5.25 5.87
CA ASN A 51 -7.86 6.35 6.83
C ASN A 51 -8.55 7.62 6.32
N VAL A 52 -8.43 7.89 5.01
CA VAL A 52 -9.10 9.00 4.33
C VAL A 52 -10.63 8.86 4.42
N PHE A 53 -11.16 7.64 4.38
CA PHE A 53 -12.61 7.37 4.50
C PHE A 53 -13.13 7.44 5.94
N GLY A 54 -12.27 7.60 6.95
CA GLY A 54 -12.68 7.72 8.35
C GLY A 54 -13.85 8.67 8.56
N PRO A 55 -13.78 9.96 8.11
CA PRO A 55 -14.88 10.91 8.26
C PRO A 55 -16.20 10.46 7.62
N LEU A 56 -16.15 9.76 6.47
CA LEU A 56 -17.36 9.24 5.81
C LEU A 56 -18.03 8.15 6.65
N VAL A 57 -17.23 7.21 7.18
CA VAL A 57 -17.75 6.10 8.00
C VAL A 57 -18.28 6.61 9.34
N PHE A 58 -17.59 7.56 9.97
CA PHE A 58 -18.06 8.17 11.22
C PHE A 58 -19.37 8.92 11.02
N ASN A 59 -19.57 9.50 9.83
CA ASN A 59 -20.84 10.11 9.45
C ASN A 59 -21.95 9.06 9.26
N ILE A 60 -21.68 7.93 8.62
CA ILE A 60 -22.63 6.82 8.43
C ILE A 60 -23.09 6.27 9.79
N LEU A 61 -22.18 6.16 10.74
CA LEU A 61 -22.44 5.66 12.10
C LEU A 61 -22.92 6.75 13.07
N GLU A 62 -23.10 7.99 12.62
CA GLU A 62 -23.50 9.14 13.44
C GLU A 62 -22.63 9.34 14.69
N ILE A 63 -21.32 9.03 14.59
CA ILE A 63 -20.38 9.16 15.71
C ILE A 63 -20.24 10.65 16.10
N PRO A 64 -20.39 10.99 17.40
CA PRO A 64 -20.20 12.36 17.87
C PRO A 64 -18.77 12.88 17.57
N GLN A 65 -18.65 14.15 17.19
CA GLN A 65 -17.36 14.73 16.78
C GLN A 65 -16.26 14.62 17.86
N ASN A 66 -16.62 14.74 19.13
CA ASN A 66 -15.70 14.60 20.27
C ASN A 66 -15.15 13.17 20.45
N GLU A 67 -15.77 12.15 19.83
CA GLU A 67 -15.36 10.74 19.90
C GLU A 67 -14.60 10.28 18.67
N THR A 68 -14.73 10.98 17.52
CA THR A 68 -14.13 10.58 16.24
C THR A 68 -12.62 10.42 16.31
N GLY A 69 -11.91 11.30 17.01
CA GLY A 69 -10.46 11.23 17.19
C GLY A 69 -10.01 9.99 17.96
N ALA A 70 -10.70 9.68 19.07
CA ALA A 70 -10.39 8.50 19.88
C ALA A 70 -10.67 7.20 19.12
N LEU A 71 -11.79 7.14 18.39
CA LEU A 71 -12.13 5.98 17.56
C LEU A 71 -11.15 5.81 16.40
N ALA A 72 -10.79 6.88 15.69
CA ALA A 72 -9.77 6.86 14.64
C ALA A 72 -8.43 6.33 15.15
N GLY A 73 -8.00 6.78 16.33
CA GLY A 73 -6.79 6.29 17.00
C GLY A 73 -6.85 4.80 17.31
N LYS A 74 -7.97 4.32 17.89
CA LYS A 74 -8.17 2.88 18.19
C LYS A 74 -8.13 2.03 16.92
N LEU A 75 -8.82 2.44 15.86
CA LEU A 75 -8.85 1.74 14.58
C LEU A 75 -7.46 1.66 13.93
N THR A 76 -6.71 2.76 13.95
CA THR A 76 -5.36 2.82 13.38
C THR A 76 -4.38 1.97 14.21
N ALA A 77 -4.41 2.08 15.54
CA ALA A 77 -3.55 1.30 16.42
C ALA A 77 -3.82 -0.21 16.27
N MET A 78 -5.08 -0.62 16.25
CA MET A 78 -5.46 -2.01 16.03
C MET A 78 -4.97 -2.51 14.66
N GLN A 79 -5.14 -1.73 13.61
CA GLN A 79 -4.65 -2.09 12.28
C GLN A 79 -3.14 -2.32 12.29
N GLU A 80 -2.35 -1.42 12.87
CA GLU A 80 -0.89 -1.58 12.91
C GLU A 80 -0.45 -2.78 13.76
N ILE A 81 -1.13 -3.06 14.87
CA ILE A 81 -0.87 -4.26 15.68
C ILE A 81 -1.12 -5.53 14.86
N VAL A 82 -2.26 -5.62 14.17
CA VAL A 82 -2.58 -6.77 13.29
C VAL A 82 -1.53 -6.91 12.20
N VAL A 83 -1.16 -5.82 11.51
CA VAL A 83 -0.15 -5.84 10.45
C VAL A 83 1.18 -6.38 10.97
N VAL A 84 1.67 -5.88 12.11
CA VAL A 84 2.94 -6.34 12.70
C VAL A 84 2.88 -7.84 13.06
N CYS A 85 1.77 -8.30 13.61
CA CYS A 85 1.61 -9.72 13.99
C CYS A 85 1.63 -10.67 12.79
N VAL A 86 1.07 -10.27 11.64
CA VAL A 86 0.84 -11.19 10.52
C VAL A 86 1.77 -10.97 9.32
N ILE A 87 2.51 -9.87 9.24
CA ILE A 87 3.35 -9.53 8.09
C ILE A 87 4.38 -10.62 7.75
N GLY A 88 5.02 -11.18 8.76
CA GLY A 88 5.97 -12.27 8.60
C GLY A 88 5.33 -13.59 8.16
N LEU A 89 4.09 -13.85 8.59
CA LEU A 89 3.33 -15.03 8.17
C LEU A 89 3.01 -14.96 6.68
N PHE A 90 2.60 -13.80 6.17
CA PHE A 90 2.35 -13.61 4.74
C PHE A 90 3.63 -13.67 3.91
N GLY A 91 4.77 -13.19 4.43
CA GLY A 91 6.06 -13.39 3.82
C GLY A 91 6.38 -14.88 3.64
N ALA A 92 6.32 -15.66 4.73
CA ALA A 92 6.56 -17.10 4.70
C ALA A 92 5.53 -17.87 3.85
N LEU A 93 4.26 -17.46 3.84
CA LEU A 93 3.23 -18.02 2.98
C LEU A 93 3.57 -17.81 1.51
N SER A 94 4.02 -16.61 1.15
CA SER A 94 4.36 -16.26 -0.23
C SER A 94 5.56 -17.05 -0.78
N ASP A 95 6.47 -17.48 0.09
CA ASP A 95 7.57 -18.38 -0.29
C ASP A 95 7.07 -19.77 -0.69
N LYS A 96 5.94 -20.22 -0.13
CA LYS A 96 5.35 -21.54 -0.42
C LYS A 96 4.39 -21.53 -1.59
N VAL A 97 3.44 -20.57 -1.62
CA VAL A 97 2.35 -20.53 -2.61
C VAL A 97 2.66 -19.61 -3.79
N GLY A 98 3.71 -18.80 -3.68
CA GLY A 98 4.12 -17.83 -4.70
C GLY A 98 3.63 -16.41 -4.43
N ARG A 99 4.48 -15.44 -4.84
CA ARG A 99 4.25 -13.99 -4.63
C ARG A 99 2.92 -13.52 -5.20
N ARG A 100 2.58 -14.00 -6.39
CA ARG A 100 1.36 -13.63 -7.12
C ARG A 100 0.10 -13.87 -6.31
N ILE A 101 -0.02 -15.07 -5.71
CA ILE A 101 -1.22 -15.46 -4.95
C ILE A 101 -1.38 -14.57 -3.72
N VAL A 102 -0.33 -14.39 -2.92
CA VAL A 102 -0.40 -13.61 -1.69
C VAL A 102 -0.62 -12.12 -1.98
N TYR A 103 0.01 -11.59 -3.04
CA TYR A 103 -0.18 -10.19 -3.42
C TYR A 103 -1.62 -9.91 -3.88
N SER A 104 -2.17 -10.76 -4.75
CA SER A 104 -3.57 -10.64 -5.18
C SER A 104 -4.55 -10.85 -4.03
N MET A 105 -4.29 -11.81 -3.13
CA MET A 105 -5.09 -12.05 -1.93
C MET A 105 -5.13 -10.81 -1.03
N GLY A 106 -4.03 -10.06 -0.94
CA GLY A 106 -4.01 -8.79 -0.20
C GLY A 106 -5.05 -7.79 -0.71
N PHE A 107 -5.18 -7.64 -2.03
CA PHE A 107 -6.21 -6.78 -2.63
C PHE A 107 -7.62 -7.35 -2.49
N VAL A 108 -7.81 -8.68 -2.51
CA VAL A 108 -9.11 -9.29 -2.21
C VAL A 108 -9.53 -8.97 -0.77
N LEU A 109 -8.63 -9.12 0.19
CA LEU A 109 -8.91 -8.82 1.61
C LEU A 109 -9.25 -7.32 1.81
N LEU A 110 -8.54 -6.42 1.12
CA LEU A 110 -8.91 -5.00 1.09
C LEU A 110 -10.32 -4.80 0.51
N GLY A 111 -10.65 -5.49 -0.58
CA GLY A 111 -11.96 -5.41 -1.23
C GLY A 111 -13.10 -5.87 -0.31
N ILE A 112 -12.92 -7.00 0.37
CA ILE A 112 -13.88 -7.50 1.38
C ILE A 112 -14.01 -6.48 2.51
N GLY A 113 -12.88 -5.98 3.01
CA GLY A 113 -12.87 -4.97 4.06
C GLY A 113 -13.63 -3.70 3.66
N TYR A 114 -13.34 -3.14 2.49
CA TYR A 114 -14.05 -1.95 1.98
C TYR A 114 -15.53 -2.18 1.70
N PHE A 115 -15.91 -3.39 1.30
CA PHE A 115 -17.31 -3.72 1.11
C PHE A 115 -18.07 -3.75 2.45
N LEU A 116 -17.48 -4.35 3.47
CA LEU A 116 -18.08 -4.50 4.80
C LEU A 116 -18.04 -3.19 5.62
N TYR A 117 -16.99 -2.39 5.45
CA TYR A 117 -16.69 -1.24 6.30
C TYR A 117 -17.84 -0.24 6.46
N PRO A 118 -18.56 0.19 5.39
CA PRO A 118 -19.70 1.08 5.51
C PRO A 118 -21.00 0.39 5.96
N LEU A 119 -21.00 -0.94 6.14
CA LEU A 119 -22.14 -1.72 6.61
C LEU A 119 -22.11 -1.94 8.13
N ALA A 120 -21.08 -1.46 8.81
CA ALA A 120 -21.00 -1.56 10.26
C ALA A 120 -22.19 -0.83 10.92
N GLY A 121 -22.85 -1.47 11.87
CA GLY A 121 -23.93 -0.88 12.66
C GLY A 121 -23.43 -0.19 13.94
N ASP A 122 -22.22 -0.55 14.39
CA ASP A 122 -21.60 0.04 15.58
C ASP A 122 -20.06 0.07 15.48
N SER A 123 -19.43 0.70 16.49
CA SER A 123 -17.97 0.81 16.57
C SER A 123 -17.27 -0.55 16.71
N THR A 124 -17.93 -1.57 17.25
CA THR A 124 -17.36 -2.91 17.44
C THR A 124 -17.29 -3.66 16.13
N GLU A 125 -18.37 -3.64 15.35
CA GLU A 125 -18.39 -4.19 13.99
C GLU A 125 -17.38 -3.50 13.09
N LEU A 126 -17.26 -2.16 13.22
CA LEU A 126 -16.28 -1.38 12.49
C LEU A 126 -14.83 -1.85 12.77
N ILE A 127 -14.52 -2.16 14.03
CA ILE A 127 -13.22 -2.72 14.43
C ILE A 127 -13.02 -4.10 13.80
N ILE A 128 -14.04 -4.97 13.82
CA ILE A 128 -13.96 -6.32 13.23
C ILE A 128 -13.74 -6.23 11.71
N PHE A 129 -14.50 -5.38 11.00
CA PHE A 129 -14.33 -5.22 9.56
C PHE A 129 -12.97 -4.59 9.19
N ARG A 130 -12.42 -3.73 10.05
CA ARG A 130 -11.07 -3.17 9.90
C ARG A 130 -9.98 -4.25 9.90
N VAL A 131 -10.20 -5.41 10.54
CA VAL A 131 -9.23 -6.52 10.52
C VAL A 131 -9.01 -7.04 9.11
N PHE A 132 -10.04 -7.15 8.27
CA PHE A 132 -9.88 -7.57 6.87
C PHE A 132 -8.98 -6.60 6.10
N ILE A 133 -9.18 -5.29 6.32
CA ILE A 133 -8.33 -4.25 5.73
C ILE A 133 -6.88 -4.38 6.24
N ALA A 134 -6.69 -4.60 7.54
CA ALA A 134 -5.38 -4.79 8.15
C ALA A 134 -4.62 -5.99 7.57
N LEU A 135 -5.31 -7.12 7.37
CA LEU A 135 -4.75 -8.31 6.71
C LEU A 135 -4.35 -8.01 5.26
N GLY A 136 -5.19 -7.29 4.52
CA GLY A 136 -4.87 -6.84 3.16
C GLY A 136 -3.67 -5.89 3.11
N CYS A 137 -3.59 -4.93 4.04
CA CYS A 137 -2.44 -4.05 4.21
C CYS A 137 -1.15 -4.82 4.49
N ALA A 138 -1.20 -5.83 5.37
CA ALA A 138 -0.04 -6.65 5.70
C ALA A 138 0.48 -7.43 4.47
N CYS A 139 -0.42 -8.03 3.68
CA CYS A 139 -0.05 -8.69 2.43
C CYS A 139 0.65 -7.72 1.47
N ASN A 140 0.03 -6.57 1.20
CA ASN A 140 0.56 -5.61 0.23
C ASN A 140 1.88 -4.98 0.68
N THR A 141 2.02 -4.68 1.98
CA THR A 141 3.25 -4.12 2.55
C THR A 141 4.46 -5.03 2.34
N VAL A 142 4.30 -6.35 2.45
CA VAL A 142 5.41 -7.28 2.27
C VAL A 142 5.58 -7.72 0.82
N MET A 143 4.47 -7.83 0.04
CA MET A 143 4.56 -8.38 -1.31
C MET A 143 5.16 -7.40 -2.33
N LEU A 144 4.91 -6.10 -2.23
CA LEU A 144 5.47 -5.13 -3.17
C LEU A 144 7.01 -5.14 -3.17
N PRO A 145 7.71 -4.90 -2.04
CA PRO A 145 9.17 -4.91 -2.03
C PRO A 145 9.77 -6.30 -2.29
N THR A 146 9.12 -7.36 -1.82
CA THR A 146 9.61 -8.73 -2.04
C THR A 146 9.54 -9.10 -3.52
N THR A 147 8.41 -8.84 -4.18
CA THR A 147 8.26 -9.09 -5.62
C THR A 147 9.21 -8.22 -6.45
N ALA A 148 9.41 -6.95 -6.06
CA ALA A 148 10.37 -6.07 -6.71
C ALA A 148 11.80 -6.64 -6.62
N ASN A 149 12.21 -7.13 -5.45
CA ASN A 149 13.53 -7.73 -5.26
C ASN A 149 13.71 -9.04 -6.07
N ASP A 150 12.65 -9.84 -6.21
CA ASP A 150 12.69 -11.10 -6.97
C ASP A 150 12.76 -10.87 -8.50
N TYR A 151 12.37 -9.68 -9.00
CA TYR A 151 12.23 -9.41 -10.43
C TYR A 151 13.48 -8.84 -11.10
N VAL A 152 14.42 -8.30 -10.32
CA VAL A 152 15.58 -7.59 -10.86
C VAL A 152 16.90 -8.10 -10.32
N HIS A 153 17.93 -7.90 -11.13
CA HIS A 153 19.31 -8.16 -10.71
C HIS A 153 19.72 -7.18 -9.61
N GLU A 154 20.56 -7.64 -8.68
CA GLU A 154 21.00 -6.88 -7.50
C GLU A 154 21.58 -5.51 -7.84
N SER A 155 22.36 -5.41 -8.94
CA SER A 155 22.97 -4.17 -9.42
C SER A 155 21.97 -3.08 -9.85
N THR A 156 20.69 -3.44 -10.12
CA THR A 156 19.67 -2.50 -10.57
C THR A 156 18.48 -2.40 -9.60
N ARG A 157 18.58 -3.05 -8.42
CA ARG A 157 17.52 -3.07 -7.39
C ARG A 157 17.14 -1.66 -6.91
N GLY A 158 18.12 -0.80 -6.65
CA GLY A 158 17.89 0.58 -6.22
C GLY A 158 17.06 1.38 -7.24
N LYS A 159 17.34 1.21 -8.55
CA LYS A 159 16.61 1.88 -9.63
C LYS A 159 15.16 1.42 -9.71
N LEU A 160 14.89 0.12 -9.51
CA LEU A 160 13.52 -0.39 -9.46
C LEU A 160 12.78 0.14 -8.23
N ILE A 161 13.40 0.14 -7.06
CA ILE A 161 12.80 0.68 -5.83
C ILE A 161 12.46 2.16 -6.01
N ALA A 162 13.36 2.96 -6.59
CA ALA A 162 13.07 4.37 -6.90
C ALA A 162 11.87 4.53 -7.84
N THR A 163 11.79 3.71 -8.90
CA THR A 163 10.67 3.75 -9.85
C THR A 163 9.35 3.33 -9.18
N THR A 164 9.35 2.28 -8.37
CA THR A 164 8.15 1.85 -7.61
C THR A 164 7.71 2.90 -6.61
N SER A 165 8.64 3.63 -5.99
CA SER A 165 8.33 4.73 -5.06
C SER A 165 7.65 5.90 -5.79
N ILE A 166 8.10 6.24 -6.99
CA ILE A 166 7.43 7.24 -7.84
C ILE A 166 6.02 6.78 -8.21
N MET A 167 5.84 5.52 -8.62
CA MET A 167 4.52 4.96 -8.91
C MET A 167 3.59 4.98 -7.69
N ASN A 168 4.10 4.66 -6.51
CA ASN A 168 3.38 4.76 -5.25
C ASN A 168 2.90 6.19 -4.97
N GLY A 169 3.78 7.18 -5.11
CA GLY A 169 3.45 8.60 -4.89
C GLY A 169 2.41 9.11 -5.89
N LEU A 170 2.60 8.81 -7.18
CA LEU A 170 1.64 9.17 -8.24
C LEU A 170 0.28 8.51 -7.99
N GLY A 171 0.26 7.22 -7.65
CA GLY A 171 -0.96 6.49 -7.33
C GLY A 171 -1.71 7.12 -6.16
N LEU A 172 -1.00 7.47 -5.09
CA LEU A 172 -1.59 8.10 -3.92
C LEU A 172 -2.25 9.44 -4.26
N VAL A 173 -1.55 10.32 -4.98
CA VAL A 173 -2.09 11.63 -5.38
C VAL A 173 -3.28 11.48 -6.32
N LEU A 174 -3.18 10.66 -7.36
CA LEU A 174 -4.21 10.55 -8.40
C LEU A 174 -5.44 9.79 -7.91
N ILE A 175 -5.27 8.68 -7.20
CA ILE A 175 -6.40 7.86 -6.72
C ILE A 175 -7.15 8.61 -5.63
N ILE A 176 -6.47 9.09 -4.59
CA ILE A 176 -7.14 9.82 -3.51
C ILE A 176 -7.75 11.12 -4.04
N GLY A 177 -7.02 11.81 -4.94
CA GLY A 177 -7.52 13.00 -5.63
C GLY A 177 -8.79 12.77 -6.44
N SER A 178 -8.97 11.58 -7.03
CA SER A 178 -10.20 11.19 -7.72
C SER A 178 -11.32 10.86 -6.73
N PHE A 179 -11.01 10.08 -5.69
CA PHE A 179 -12.01 9.66 -4.69
C PHE A 179 -12.59 10.82 -3.88
N ARG A 180 -11.85 11.89 -3.68
CA ARG A 180 -12.35 13.08 -2.95
C ARG A 180 -13.58 13.74 -3.59
N GLN A 181 -13.83 13.51 -4.87
CA GLN A 181 -14.95 14.11 -5.60
C GLN A 181 -16.20 13.25 -5.59
N LEU A 182 -16.10 11.95 -5.27
CA LEU A 182 -17.19 11.01 -5.35
C LEU A 182 -18.35 11.30 -4.39
N PRO A 183 -18.14 11.67 -3.11
CA PRO A 183 -19.27 11.98 -2.22
C PRO A 183 -20.10 13.15 -2.74
N GLU A 184 -19.46 14.22 -3.21
CA GLU A 184 -20.18 15.37 -3.79
C GLU A 184 -20.92 14.99 -5.08
N TYR A 185 -20.31 14.17 -5.93
CA TYR A 185 -20.95 13.64 -7.13
C TYR A 185 -22.24 12.88 -6.79
N PHE A 186 -22.21 11.99 -5.81
CA PHE A 186 -23.39 11.22 -5.41
C PHE A 186 -24.46 12.10 -4.74
N VAL A 187 -24.07 13.08 -3.93
CA VAL A 187 -25.01 14.06 -3.37
C VAL A 187 -25.72 14.84 -4.47
N ASN A 188 -25.01 15.26 -5.51
CA ASN A 188 -25.58 15.97 -6.67
C ASN A 188 -26.52 15.08 -7.51
N GLN A 189 -26.42 13.75 -7.38
CA GLN A 189 -27.38 12.80 -7.97
C GLN A 189 -28.63 12.59 -7.10
N GLY A 190 -28.73 13.25 -5.95
CA GLY A 190 -29.88 13.20 -5.06
C GLY A 190 -29.78 12.16 -3.94
N TYR A 191 -28.63 11.54 -3.74
CA TYR A 191 -28.40 10.63 -2.60
C TYR A 191 -28.09 11.43 -1.34
N ASP A 192 -28.50 10.90 -0.18
CA ASP A 192 -28.14 11.52 1.10
C ASP A 192 -26.64 11.38 1.39
N SER A 193 -26.15 12.09 2.42
CA SER A 193 -24.73 12.12 2.78
C SER A 193 -24.19 10.76 3.23
N ALA A 194 -25.00 9.94 3.90
CA ALA A 194 -24.57 8.63 4.38
C ALA A 194 -24.43 7.63 3.21
N LEU A 195 -25.46 7.55 2.33
CA LEU A 195 -25.42 6.73 1.13
C LEU A 195 -24.31 7.17 0.17
N SER A 196 -24.07 8.47 0.03
CA SER A 196 -22.98 9.00 -0.79
C SER A 196 -21.60 8.55 -0.29
N GLY A 197 -21.40 8.54 1.02
CA GLY A 197 -20.21 7.99 1.66
C GLY A 197 -20.06 6.48 1.42
N GLN A 198 -21.16 5.73 1.60
CA GLN A 198 -21.20 4.29 1.38
C GLN A 198 -20.83 3.91 -0.06
N TYR A 199 -21.44 4.55 -1.05
CA TYR A 199 -21.13 4.31 -2.46
C TYR A 199 -19.67 4.67 -2.81
N THR A 200 -19.15 5.74 -2.23
CA THR A 200 -17.73 6.10 -2.40
C THR A 200 -16.79 4.97 -1.93
N ILE A 201 -17.07 4.39 -0.77
CA ILE A 201 -16.25 3.28 -0.23
C ILE A 201 -16.43 2.01 -1.07
N TRP A 202 -17.63 1.72 -1.56
CA TRP A 202 -17.85 0.59 -2.47
C TRP A 202 -17.17 0.75 -3.83
N CYS A 203 -17.05 1.97 -4.35
CA CYS A 203 -16.22 2.22 -5.53
C CYS A 203 -14.76 1.81 -5.28
N ALA A 204 -14.22 2.05 -4.07
CA ALA A 204 -12.89 1.57 -3.70
C ALA A 204 -12.83 0.04 -3.62
N ALA A 205 -13.87 -0.62 -3.08
CA ALA A 205 -13.95 -2.09 -3.07
C ALA A 205 -13.87 -2.67 -4.49
N VAL A 206 -14.64 -2.13 -5.42
CA VAL A 206 -14.61 -2.55 -6.83
C VAL A 206 -13.24 -2.30 -7.45
N MET A 207 -12.66 -1.13 -7.24
CA MET A 207 -11.32 -0.79 -7.76
C MET A 207 -10.27 -1.80 -7.30
N VAL A 208 -10.20 -2.12 -6.00
CA VAL A 208 -9.15 -3.04 -5.50
C VAL A 208 -9.38 -4.49 -5.96
N LEU A 209 -10.62 -4.91 -6.20
CA LEU A 209 -10.92 -6.23 -6.77
C LEU A 209 -10.49 -6.33 -8.24
N ILE A 210 -10.65 -5.25 -9.01
CA ILE A 210 -10.13 -5.16 -10.39
C ILE A 210 -8.59 -5.25 -10.35
N VAL A 211 -7.95 -4.49 -9.46
CA VAL A 211 -6.49 -4.55 -9.27
C VAL A 211 -6.03 -5.95 -8.92
N SER A 212 -6.72 -6.63 -7.99
CA SER A 212 -6.43 -8.02 -7.62
C SER A 212 -6.46 -8.95 -8.83
N THR A 213 -7.48 -8.83 -9.67
CA THR A 213 -7.66 -9.66 -10.87
C THR A 213 -6.50 -9.44 -11.86
N ILE A 214 -6.11 -8.18 -12.08
CA ILE A 214 -4.97 -7.83 -12.96
C ILE A 214 -3.66 -8.40 -12.41
N LEU A 215 -3.41 -8.27 -11.12
CA LEU A 215 -2.21 -8.84 -10.48
C LEU A 215 -2.21 -10.36 -10.56
N PHE A 216 -3.35 -11.00 -10.28
CA PHE A 216 -3.49 -12.46 -10.34
C PHE A 216 -3.28 -13.01 -11.74
N THR A 217 -3.67 -12.31 -12.78
CA THR A 217 -3.52 -12.80 -14.17
C THR A 217 -2.13 -12.53 -14.73
N ASN A 218 -1.50 -11.42 -14.41
CA ASN A 218 -0.32 -10.90 -15.11
C ASN A 218 1.00 -10.99 -14.34
N LEU A 219 1.01 -11.17 -12.99
CA LEU A 219 2.26 -11.42 -12.28
C LEU A 219 2.83 -12.80 -12.56
N LYS A 220 4.15 -12.97 -12.43
CA LYS A 220 4.84 -14.25 -12.61
C LYS A 220 4.23 -15.34 -11.72
N LYS A 221 3.97 -16.50 -12.30
CA LYS A 221 3.46 -17.68 -11.60
C LYS A 221 4.60 -18.43 -10.88
N GLY A 222 4.27 -19.12 -9.81
CA GLY A 222 5.16 -20.00 -9.06
C GLY A 222 5.80 -19.36 -7.84
N ALA A 223 6.40 -20.20 -7.01
CA ALA A 223 7.21 -19.79 -5.87
C ALA A 223 8.64 -19.45 -6.34
N PRO A 224 9.39 -18.61 -5.63
CA PRO A 224 10.80 -18.37 -5.92
C PRO A 224 11.60 -19.67 -5.90
N ALA A 225 12.55 -19.84 -6.84
CA ALA A 225 13.35 -21.06 -6.97
C ALA A 225 14.25 -21.37 -5.76
N GLN A 226 14.43 -20.43 -4.84
CA GLN A 226 15.31 -20.54 -3.69
C GLN A 226 14.57 -20.59 -2.36
N VAL A 227 13.72 -21.60 -2.15
CA VAL A 227 13.24 -21.92 -0.79
C VAL A 227 14.25 -22.83 -0.11
N THR A 228 15.38 -22.29 0.32
CA THR A 228 16.49 -23.07 0.86
C THR A 228 16.62 -23.03 2.39
N LYS A 229 15.63 -22.76 3.18
CA LYS A 229 15.70 -23.13 4.62
C LYS A 229 14.32 -23.32 5.24
N LYS A 230 14.03 -24.53 5.66
CA LYS A 230 12.96 -24.90 6.61
C LYS A 230 13.32 -24.34 8.01
N GLY A 231 13.20 -23.04 8.22
CA GLY A 231 13.24 -22.43 9.55
C GLY A 231 11.84 -22.26 10.11
N SER A 232 11.64 -22.52 11.40
CA SER A 232 10.40 -22.15 12.09
C SER A 232 10.27 -20.61 12.05
N TYR A 233 9.04 -20.10 11.88
CA TYR A 233 8.75 -18.66 11.96
C TYR A 233 9.33 -18.02 13.22
N PHE A 234 9.17 -18.68 14.37
CA PHE A 234 9.72 -18.18 15.65
C PHE A 234 11.25 -18.15 15.70
N SER A 235 11.93 -19.10 15.05
CA SER A 235 13.40 -19.07 14.96
C SER A 235 13.89 -17.91 14.09
N THR A 236 13.19 -17.60 13.00
CA THR A 236 13.51 -16.46 12.13
C THR A 236 13.29 -15.13 12.87
N LEU A 237 12.18 -15.03 13.64
CA LEU A 237 11.92 -13.86 14.47
C LEU A 237 12.99 -13.65 15.54
N ALA A 238 13.41 -14.72 16.21
CA ALA A 238 14.48 -14.68 17.23
C ALA A 238 15.81 -14.22 16.62
N ILE A 239 16.14 -14.68 15.41
CA ILE A 239 17.32 -14.22 14.67
C ILE A 239 17.21 -12.71 14.36
N ALA A 240 16.05 -12.25 13.85
CA ALA A 240 15.82 -10.83 13.56
C ALA A 240 16.01 -9.94 14.80
N PHE A 241 15.46 -10.35 15.96
CA PHE A 241 15.68 -9.64 17.21
C PHE A 241 17.14 -9.68 17.68
N LYS A 242 17.85 -10.77 17.45
CA LYS A 242 19.29 -10.86 17.77
C LYS A 242 20.11 -9.92 16.89
N GLU A 243 19.78 -9.83 15.61
CA GLU A 243 20.44 -8.92 14.65
C GLU A 243 20.16 -7.44 14.96
N ALA A 244 19.09 -7.11 15.66
CA ALA A 244 18.82 -5.75 16.16
C ALA A 244 19.88 -5.21 17.14
N ARG A 245 20.79 -6.07 17.64
CA ARG A 245 21.98 -5.62 18.39
C ARG A 245 23.02 -4.90 17.51
N ASN A 246 22.98 -5.09 16.20
CA ASN A 246 23.80 -4.34 15.28
C ASN A 246 23.22 -2.91 15.14
N PRO A 247 23.98 -1.83 15.43
CA PRO A 247 23.48 -0.46 15.40
C PRO A 247 22.91 -0.06 14.04
N ARG A 248 23.45 -0.55 12.93
CA ARG A 248 22.95 -0.26 11.57
C ARG A 248 21.57 -0.89 11.32
N ILE A 249 21.36 -2.11 11.83
CA ILE A 249 20.08 -2.81 11.71
C ILE A 249 19.05 -2.20 12.65
N ALA A 250 19.47 -1.85 13.89
CA ALA A 250 18.61 -1.13 14.84
C ALA A 250 18.14 0.22 14.29
N LEU A 251 19.04 0.97 13.63
CA LEU A 251 18.68 2.22 12.97
C LEU A 251 17.65 2.00 11.86
N ALA A 252 17.81 0.96 11.04
CA ALA A 252 16.83 0.63 10.00
C ALA A 252 15.46 0.26 10.58
N TYR A 253 15.42 -0.48 11.69
CA TYR A 253 14.16 -0.83 12.36
C TYR A 253 13.47 0.40 12.96
N THR A 254 14.21 1.26 13.66
CA THR A 254 13.66 2.50 14.23
C THR A 254 13.18 3.46 13.15
N ALA A 255 13.93 3.63 12.06
CA ALA A 255 13.51 4.42 10.91
C ALA A 255 12.20 3.90 10.29
N GLY A 256 12.07 2.57 10.17
CA GLY A 256 10.83 1.95 9.68
C GLY A 256 9.62 2.23 10.55
N VAL A 257 9.77 2.17 11.88
CA VAL A 257 8.69 2.49 12.84
C VAL A 257 8.28 3.96 12.75
N VAL A 258 9.26 4.87 12.74
CA VAL A 258 9.01 6.33 12.68
C VAL A 258 8.31 6.69 11.37
N SER A 259 8.78 6.18 10.24
CA SER A 259 8.19 6.44 8.91
C SER A 259 6.73 5.97 8.79
N ARG A 260 6.40 4.83 9.39
CA ARG A 260 5.00 4.35 9.41
C ARG A 260 4.11 5.21 10.31
N GLY A 261 4.63 5.63 11.47
CA GLY A 261 3.91 6.51 12.38
C GLY A 261 3.54 7.85 11.74
N ASP A 262 4.49 8.48 11.06
CA ASP A 262 4.27 9.74 10.36
C ASP A 262 3.16 9.63 9.29
N LEU A 263 3.23 8.62 8.42
CA LEU A 263 2.22 8.38 7.40
C LEU A 263 0.82 8.17 8.01
N SER A 264 0.72 7.37 9.07
CA SER A 264 -0.55 7.08 9.74
C SER A 264 -1.14 8.30 10.43
N VAL A 265 -0.31 9.12 11.08
CA VAL A 265 -0.74 10.36 11.74
C VAL A 265 -1.28 11.35 10.71
N VAL A 266 -0.53 11.61 9.64
CA VAL A 266 -0.95 12.58 8.61
C VAL A 266 -2.20 12.10 7.88
N SER A 267 -2.28 10.82 7.49
CA SER A 267 -3.46 10.33 6.76
C SER A 267 -4.73 10.28 7.60
N THR A 268 -4.62 10.03 8.90
CA THR A 268 -5.76 9.86 9.80
C THR A 268 -6.15 11.16 10.48
N PHE A 269 -5.23 11.70 11.30
CA PHE A 269 -5.58 12.80 12.19
C PHE A 269 -5.60 14.16 11.51
N PHE A 270 -4.68 14.44 10.59
CA PHE A 270 -4.68 15.69 9.84
C PHE A 270 -5.94 15.82 8.97
N SER A 271 -6.30 14.76 8.25
CA SER A 271 -7.51 14.76 7.43
C SER A 271 -8.77 14.89 8.28
N LEU A 272 -8.84 14.19 9.42
CA LEU A 272 -9.99 14.26 10.33
C LEU A 272 -10.12 15.64 11.00
N TRP A 273 -8.99 16.22 11.41
CA TRP A 273 -8.98 17.56 11.99
C TRP A 273 -9.49 18.61 11.00
N LEU A 274 -8.99 18.61 9.77
CA LEU A 274 -9.47 19.51 8.72
C LEU A 274 -10.95 19.30 8.38
N PHE A 275 -11.39 18.04 8.39
CA PHE A 275 -12.81 17.73 8.17
C PHE A 275 -13.69 18.32 9.28
N ASN A 276 -13.32 18.10 10.55
CA ASN A 276 -14.08 18.61 11.69
C ASN A 276 -14.07 20.15 11.72
N GLU A 277 -12.96 20.80 11.37
CA GLU A 277 -12.86 22.25 11.29
C GLU A 277 -13.79 22.81 10.18
N ALA A 278 -13.80 22.16 9.00
CA ALA A 278 -14.70 22.54 7.91
C ALA A 278 -16.18 22.42 8.30
N ILE A 279 -16.55 21.37 9.05
CA ILE A 279 -17.91 21.23 9.60
C ILE A 279 -18.23 22.34 10.59
N SER A 280 -17.27 22.76 11.43
CA SER A 280 -17.48 23.88 12.37
C SER A 280 -17.69 25.22 11.66
N MET A 281 -17.30 25.34 10.40
CA MET A 281 -17.53 26.50 9.51
C MET A 281 -18.82 26.38 8.68
N ASP A 282 -19.77 25.53 9.08
CA ASP A 282 -21.05 25.29 8.43
C ASP A 282 -20.95 24.71 6.99
N MET A 283 -19.80 24.11 6.64
CA MET A 283 -19.67 23.41 5.34
C MET A 283 -20.47 22.10 5.34
N SER A 284 -21.03 21.74 4.19
CA SER A 284 -21.64 20.43 4.02
C SER A 284 -20.58 19.31 4.18
N ARG A 285 -21.01 18.11 4.60
CA ARG A 285 -20.10 16.96 4.82
C ARG A 285 -19.33 16.57 3.57
N ALA A 286 -19.94 16.67 2.39
CA ALA A 286 -19.28 16.39 1.12
C ALA A 286 -18.19 17.42 0.79
N GLU A 287 -18.46 18.70 1.01
CA GLU A 287 -17.49 19.78 0.83
C GLU A 287 -16.34 19.67 1.84
N ALA A 288 -16.65 19.42 3.12
CA ALA A 288 -15.66 19.20 4.17
C ALA A 288 -14.71 18.02 3.84
N PHE A 289 -15.27 16.92 3.33
CA PHE A 289 -14.46 15.78 2.88
C PHE A 289 -13.60 16.13 1.66
N LYS A 290 -14.16 16.82 0.68
CA LYS A 290 -13.42 17.28 -0.50
C LYS A 290 -12.28 18.20 -0.13
N LEU A 291 -12.49 19.12 0.79
CA LEU A 291 -11.49 20.07 1.27
C LEU A 291 -10.37 19.35 2.05
N SER A 292 -10.71 18.59 3.08
CA SER A 292 -9.74 17.89 3.93
C SER A 292 -8.89 16.90 3.15
N THR A 293 -9.50 16.12 2.26
CA THR A 293 -8.80 15.19 1.38
C THR A 293 -7.96 15.93 0.34
N GLY A 294 -8.39 17.11 -0.11
CA GLY A 294 -7.63 17.96 -1.02
C GLY A 294 -6.30 18.42 -0.40
N PHE A 295 -6.32 18.88 0.85
CA PHE A 295 -5.10 19.23 1.57
C PHE A 295 -4.19 18.04 1.80
N TYR A 296 -4.74 16.87 2.14
CA TYR A 296 -3.94 15.65 2.26
C TYR A 296 -3.22 15.29 0.94
N VAL A 297 -3.93 15.34 -0.20
CA VAL A 297 -3.36 15.12 -1.52
C VAL A 297 -2.25 16.14 -1.83
N MET A 298 -2.44 17.41 -1.46
CA MET A 298 -1.43 18.45 -1.65
C MET A 298 -0.16 18.14 -0.85
N VAL A 299 -0.28 17.77 0.43
CA VAL A 299 0.86 17.37 1.27
C VAL A 299 1.62 16.21 0.63
N GLN A 300 0.91 15.20 0.16
CA GLN A 300 1.53 14.04 -0.49
C GLN A 300 2.17 14.37 -1.84
N ALA A 301 1.60 15.29 -2.60
CA ALA A 301 2.19 15.75 -3.85
C ALA A 301 3.54 16.43 -3.63
N PHE A 302 3.68 17.21 -2.56
CA PHE A 302 4.97 17.84 -2.19
C PHE A 302 6.01 16.84 -1.67
N ALA A 303 5.60 15.67 -1.18
CA ALA A 303 6.54 14.61 -0.78
C ALA A 303 7.27 13.97 -1.98
N ILE A 304 6.67 13.97 -3.18
CA ILE A 304 7.27 13.37 -4.38
C ILE A 304 8.58 14.09 -4.79
N PRO A 305 8.61 15.41 -5.00
CA PRO A 305 9.86 16.13 -5.26
C PRO A 305 10.89 15.96 -4.15
N GLY A 306 10.47 15.92 -2.88
CA GLY A 306 11.34 15.65 -1.74
C GLY A 306 12.05 14.31 -1.87
N ALA A 307 11.34 13.24 -2.20
CA ALA A 307 11.91 11.91 -2.42
C ALA A 307 12.90 11.88 -3.59
N VAL A 308 12.60 12.59 -4.68
CA VAL A 308 13.52 12.69 -5.85
C VAL A 308 14.79 13.44 -5.46
N LEU A 309 14.68 14.54 -4.72
CA LEU A 309 15.83 15.31 -4.24
C LEU A 309 16.72 14.47 -3.31
N ILE A 310 16.14 13.78 -2.34
CA ILE A 310 16.87 12.91 -1.43
C ILE A 310 17.63 11.82 -2.20
N ASN A 311 17.00 11.15 -3.16
CA ASN A 311 17.66 10.14 -3.98
C ASN A 311 18.87 10.72 -4.77
N PHE A 312 18.79 11.97 -5.22
CA PHE A 312 19.91 12.62 -5.90
C PHE A 312 21.10 12.92 -5.00
N PHE A 313 20.86 13.11 -3.70
CA PHE A 313 21.90 13.37 -2.70
C PHE A 313 22.48 12.08 -2.11
N ILE A 314 21.66 11.01 -1.93
CA ILE A 314 22.11 9.73 -1.35
C ILE A 314 23.27 9.12 -2.15
N ASP A 315 23.26 9.20 -3.47
CA ASP A 315 24.34 8.68 -4.33
C ASP A 315 25.66 9.50 -4.23
N LYS A 316 25.64 10.64 -3.53
CA LYS A 316 26.80 11.53 -3.37
C LYS A 316 27.39 11.54 -1.96
N VAL A 317 26.75 10.89 -1.02
CA VAL A 317 27.20 10.77 0.37
C VAL A 317 27.72 9.34 0.54
N ASP A 318 29.01 9.16 0.29
CA ASP A 318 29.76 7.94 0.63
C ASP A 318 30.16 7.93 2.11
#